data_6fded998f665d9072e89f1f0fe0527b8
#
_entry.id   6fded998f665d9072e89f1f0fe0527b8
#
_cell.length_a   1.000
_cell.length_b   1.000
_cell.length_c   1.000
_cell.angle_alpha   90.00
_cell.angle_beta   90.00
_cell.angle_gamma   90.00
#
_symmetry.space_group_name_H-M   'P 1'
#
loop_
_entity.id
_entity.type
_entity.pdbx_description
1 polymer ?
#
loop_
_entity_poly.entity_id
_entity_poly.type
_entity_poly.pdbx_seq_one_letter_code
_entity_poly.pdbx_strand_id
1 'polypeptide(L)'
;NHALSYGAMLSRTQVIAAYPITPQTQVVELLSEMCADGTLDAKFIKVESEHSAMAACLGASMAGARTFTATSAQGLALMHEMLHWASGGRMPVVLGDINRAMAPGWSIWTDQNDSLSQRDTGWIQFYCSSNQEVLDTVIQAYKVSEKLMIPSMVILDAFALSHTYEVVEIPEQEKVDAYLPPFNPPYRLTPDDPHAFGGLTAPDHYLELRYKLQKDMEKVPALVEETGREYEKMFGRYLGQVDDYLCDGAELVFVTSGTAGLTARVVVDELRAQGIKAGNLR
;
A
#
# COMPACT_ATOMS: atom_id res chain seq x y z
N ASN A 1 -0.43 11.24 -6.43
CA ASN A 1 0.98 10.86 -6.44
C ASN A 1 1.76 11.45 -5.26
N HIS A 2 1.73 12.79 -5.04
CA HIS A 2 2.50 13.42 -3.96
C HIS A 2 2.09 12.95 -2.56
N ALA A 3 0.82 12.70 -2.31
CA ALA A 3 0.35 12.16 -1.02
C ALA A 3 1.03 10.83 -0.68
N LEU A 4 1.22 9.95 -1.68
CA LEU A 4 1.95 8.70 -1.54
C LEU A 4 3.42 8.92 -1.15
N SER A 5 4.09 9.89 -1.81
CA SER A 5 5.48 10.26 -1.50
C SER A 5 5.64 10.83 -0.10
N TYR A 6 4.72 11.72 0.32
CA TYR A 6 4.72 12.26 1.68
C TYR A 6 4.43 11.17 2.73
N GLY A 7 3.53 10.23 2.45
CA GLY A 7 3.29 9.09 3.33
C GLY A 7 4.55 8.24 3.52
N ALA A 8 5.29 7.95 2.44
CA ALA A 8 6.56 7.23 2.49
C ALA A 8 7.65 8.00 3.26
N MET A 9 7.75 9.32 3.04
CA MET A 9 8.68 10.21 3.75
C MET A 9 8.39 10.22 5.26
N LEU A 10 7.14 10.49 5.65
CA LEU A 10 6.71 10.53 7.05
C LEU A 10 6.88 9.18 7.76
N SER A 11 6.81 8.08 7.03
CA SER A 11 7.07 6.73 7.53
C SER A 11 8.56 6.44 7.73
N ARG A 12 9.45 7.39 7.49
CA ARG A 12 10.90 7.19 7.64
C ARG A 12 11.41 6.03 6.79
N THR A 13 10.99 5.96 5.54
CA THR A 13 11.50 4.98 4.56
C THR A 13 13.00 5.19 4.38
N GLN A 14 13.78 4.09 4.41
CA GLN A 14 15.24 4.13 4.37
C GLN A 14 15.81 3.77 3.00
N VAL A 15 15.09 2.94 2.24
CA VAL A 15 15.49 2.56 0.88
C VAL A 15 14.32 2.63 -0.05
N ILE A 16 14.50 3.35 -1.15
CA ILE A 16 13.53 3.47 -2.24
C ILE A 16 14.19 2.96 -3.50
N ALA A 17 13.59 1.99 -4.17
CA ALA A 17 14.02 1.53 -5.47
C ALA A 17 12.87 1.69 -6.46
N ALA A 18 13.13 2.32 -7.61
CA ALA A 18 12.05 2.62 -8.55
C ALA A 18 12.51 2.66 -10.00
N TYR A 19 11.56 2.32 -10.88
CA TYR A 19 11.60 2.50 -12.32
C TYR A 19 10.39 3.33 -12.74
N PRO A 20 10.54 4.42 -13.50
CA PRO A 20 9.44 5.33 -13.82
C PRO A 20 8.46 4.70 -14.82
N ILE A 21 7.17 4.77 -14.53
CA ILE A 21 6.07 4.36 -15.39
C ILE A 21 4.89 5.32 -15.22
N THR A 22 4.25 5.76 -16.34
CA THR A 22 3.05 6.62 -16.26
C THR A 22 1.84 5.83 -15.73
N PRO A 23 1.08 6.38 -14.76
CA PRO A 23 1.12 7.72 -14.18
C PRO A 23 1.84 7.82 -12.80
N GLN A 24 2.68 6.87 -12.46
CA GLN A 24 3.43 6.81 -11.19
C GLN A 24 4.62 7.78 -11.15
N THR A 25 5.13 8.27 -12.29
CA THR A 25 6.42 8.98 -12.42
C THR A 25 6.62 10.10 -11.39
N GLN A 26 5.59 10.89 -11.08
CA GLN A 26 5.65 11.97 -10.09
C GLN A 26 5.95 11.50 -8.66
N VAL A 27 5.63 10.24 -8.32
CA VAL A 27 6.00 9.66 -7.02
C VAL A 27 7.50 9.51 -6.93
N VAL A 28 8.10 8.97 -7.99
CA VAL A 28 9.55 8.72 -8.09
C VAL A 28 10.33 10.02 -8.12
N GLU A 29 9.85 11.00 -8.91
CA GLU A 29 10.47 12.32 -9.02
C GLU A 29 10.54 13.00 -7.67
N LEU A 30 9.42 13.15 -6.97
CA LEU A 30 9.35 13.81 -5.68
C LEU A 30 10.20 13.08 -4.61
N LEU A 31 10.15 11.76 -4.53
CA LEU A 31 10.99 11.02 -3.60
C LEU A 31 12.49 11.16 -3.92
N SER A 32 12.85 11.21 -5.21
CA SER A 32 14.24 11.45 -5.62
C SER A 32 14.73 12.85 -5.23
N GLU A 33 13.86 13.88 -5.36
CA GLU A 33 14.14 15.24 -4.92
C GLU A 33 14.31 15.32 -3.39
N MET A 34 13.39 14.73 -2.62
CA MET A 34 13.45 14.68 -1.15
C MET A 34 14.73 13.99 -0.63
N CYS A 35 15.22 12.97 -1.34
CA CYS A 35 16.49 12.33 -1.00
C CYS A 35 17.69 13.20 -1.37
N ALA A 36 17.62 13.94 -2.49
CA ALA A 36 18.71 14.78 -2.97
C ALA A 36 18.89 16.05 -2.16
N ASP A 37 17.81 16.66 -1.66
CA ASP A 37 17.84 17.89 -0.84
C ASP A 37 17.97 17.61 0.66
N GLY A 38 17.93 16.34 1.08
CA GLY A 38 18.06 15.92 2.48
C GLY A 38 16.77 15.98 3.30
N THR A 39 15.62 16.27 2.69
CA THR A 39 14.30 16.22 3.35
C THR A 39 13.96 14.80 3.81
N LEU A 40 14.39 13.81 3.03
CA LEU A 40 14.27 12.38 3.37
C LEU A 40 15.65 11.73 3.44
N ASP A 41 16.05 11.28 4.63
CA ASP A 41 17.29 10.50 4.83
C ASP A 41 17.08 9.06 4.37
N ALA A 42 17.12 8.86 3.04
CA ALA A 42 16.95 7.56 2.41
C ALA A 42 17.91 7.35 1.23
N LYS A 43 18.18 6.08 0.93
CA LYS A 43 18.91 5.68 -0.27
C LYS A 43 17.93 5.50 -1.42
N PHE A 44 18.03 6.38 -2.42
CA PHE A 44 17.27 6.24 -3.67
C PHE A 44 18.09 5.44 -4.70
N ILE A 45 17.51 4.35 -5.24
CA ILE A 45 18.15 3.43 -6.18
C ILE A 45 17.38 3.46 -7.49
N LYS A 46 17.99 3.98 -8.55
CA LYS A 46 17.47 3.85 -9.92
C LYS A 46 17.85 2.48 -10.46
N VAL A 47 16.89 1.78 -11.03
CA VAL A 47 17.05 0.45 -11.62
C VAL A 47 16.57 0.44 -13.06
N GLU A 48 16.84 -0.64 -13.79
CA GLU A 48 16.49 -0.78 -15.21
C GLU A 48 15.11 -1.41 -15.46
N SER A 49 14.44 -1.89 -14.40
CA SER A 49 13.11 -2.48 -14.50
C SER A 49 12.38 -2.51 -13.16
N GLU A 50 11.07 -2.69 -13.20
CA GLU A 50 10.23 -2.85 -12.00
C GLU A 50 10.58 -4.13 -11.22
N HIS A 51 10.92 -5.21 -11.93
CA HIS A 51 11.41 -6.44 -11.31
C HIS A 51 12.65 -6.17 -10.45
N SER A 52 13.64 -5.46 -10.99
CA SER A 52 14.84 -5.07 -10.25
C SER A 52 14.54 -4.10 -9.11
N ALA A 53 13.54 -3.21 -9.25
CA ALA A 53 13.10 -2.34 -8.18
C ALA A 53 12.62 -3.14 -6.97
N MET A 54 11.73 -4.10 -7.19
CA MET A 54 11.25 -4.95 -6.10
C MET A 54 12.36 -5.83 -5.53
N ALA A 55 13.24 -6.40 -6.36
CA ALA A 55 14.39 -7.19 -5.90
C ALA A 55 15.32 -6.38 -4.98
N ALA A 56 15.58 -5.10 -5.32
CA ALA A 56 16.37 -4.20 -4.47
C ALA A 56 15.67 -3.91 -3.14
N CYS A 57 14.34 -3.68 -3.15
CA CYS A 57 13.55 -3.51 -1.93
C CYS A 57 13.60 -4.77 -1.05
N LEU A 58 13.52 -5.98 -1.63
CA LEU A 58 13.63 -7.23 -0.88
C LEU A 58 15.00 -7.35 -0.20
N GLY A 59 16.08 -7.10 -0.93
CA GLY A 59 17.44 -7.15 -0.36
C GLY A 59 17.61 -6.17 0.79
N ALA A 60 17.11 -4.94 0.66
CA ALA A 60 17.16 -3.94 1.72
C ALA A 60 16.27 -4.31 2.92
N SER A 61 15.07 -4.86 2.67
CA SER A 61 14.18 -5.33 3.74
C SER A 61 14.77 -6.50 4.52
N MET A 62 15.45 -7.43 3.85
CA MET A 62 16.23 -8.50 4.50
C MET A 62 17.31 -7.96 5.43
N ALA A 63 17.95 -6.85 5.06
CA ALA A 63 18.94 -6.17 5.89
C ALA A 63 18.32 -5.36 7.05
N GLY A 64 16.99 -5.31 7.15
CA GLY A 64 16.24 -4.65 8.21
C GLY A 64 15.86 -3.20 7.92
N ALA A 65 15.96 -2.76 6.66
CA ALA A 65 15.55 -1.43 6.27
C ALA A 65 14.04 -1.36 5.97
N ARG A 66 13.41 -0.26 6.29
CA ARG A 66 12.06 0.10 5.82
C ARG A 66 12.15 0.51 4.36
N THR A 67 11.40 -0.15 3.48
CA THR A 67 11.55 -0.03 2.02
C THR A 67 10.25 0.42 1.35
N PHE A 68 10.39 1.15 0.24
CA PHE A 68 9.28 1.62 -0.57
C PHE A 68 9.60 1.47 -2.07
N THR A 69 8.59 1.14 -2.84
CA THR A 69 8.59 1.26 -4.31
C THR A 69 7.21 1.69 -4.79
N ALA A 70 7.13 2.16 -6.03
CA ALA A 70 5.85 2.46 -6.65
C ALA A 70 5.87 2.03 -8.12
N THR A 71 4.71 1.61 -8.64
CA THR A 71 4.55 1.14 -10.01
C THR A 71 3.12 1.31 -10.52
N SER A 72 2.82 0.73 -11.67
CA SER A 72 1.53 0.77 -12.34
C SER A 72 1.43 -0.37 -13.36
N ALA A 73 0.25 -0.95 -13.55
CA ALA A 73 -0.10 -1.82 -14.67
C ALA A 73 0.94 -2.92 -15.01
N GLN A 74 1.56 -2.82 -16.22
CA GLN A 74 2.57 -3.79 -16.68
C GLN A 74 3.79 -3.84 -15.78
N GLY A 75 4.16 -2.73 -15.12
CA GLY A 75 5.23 -2.70 -14.15
C GLY A 75 4.93 -3.59 -12.95
N LEU A 76 3.70 -3.54 -12.43
CA LEU A 76 3.25 -4.44 -11.37
C LEU A 76 3.22 -5.90 -11.84
N ALA A 77 2.76 -6.16 -13.07
CA ALA A 77 2.79 -7.50 -13.65
C ALA A 77 4.22 -8.03 -13.82
N LEU A 78 5.19 -7.16 -14.16
CA LEU A 78 6.60 -7.53 -14.25
C LEU A 78 7.21 -7.84 -12.87
N MET A 79 6.69 -7.25 -11.79
CA MET A 79 7.09 -7.55 -10.41
C MET A 79 6.53 -8.87 -9.88
N HIS A 80 5.59 -9.53 -10.56
CA HIS A 80 4.78 -10.65 -10.03
C HIS A 80 5.59 -11.72 -9.32
N GLU A 81 6.71 -12.18 -9.88
CA GLU A 81 7.61 -13.15 -9.25
C GLU A 81 8.12 -12.62 -7.90
N MET A 82 8.59 -11.38 -7.89
CA MET A 82 9.14 -10.76 -6.69
C MET A 82 8.10 -10.48 -5.62
N LEU A 83 6.82 -10.31 -5.99
CA LEU A 83 5.73 -10.21 -5.01
C LEU A 83 5.56 -11.51 -4.21
N HIS A 84 5.67 -12.66 -4.87
CA HIS A 84 5.66 -13.96 -4.18
C HIS A 84 6.88 -14.13 -3.26
N TRP A 85 8.06 -13.66 -3.69
CA TRP A 85 9.26 -13.66 -2.85
C TRP A 85 9.07 -12.78 -1.61
N ALA A 86 8.48 -11.59 -1.74
CA ALA A 86 8.22 -10.69 -0.62
C ALA A 86 7.33 -11.34 0.45
N SER A 87 6.18 -11.87 0.06
CA SER A 87 5.21 -12.46 0.98
C SER A 87 5.73 -13.78 1.58
N GLY A 88 6.28 -14.66 0.75
CA GLY A 88 6.86 -15.94 1.18
C GLY A 88 8.08 -15.77 2.07
N GLY A 89 8.91 -14.76 1.79
CA GLY A 89 10.07 -14.38 2.59
C GLY A 89 9.76 -13.53 3.81
N ARG A 90 8.48 -13.16 4.03
CA ARG A 90 8.02 -12.37 5.18
C ARG A 90 8.67 -10.99 5.26
N MET A 91 8.70 -10.26 4.14
CA MET A 91 9.29 -8.94 4.02
C MET A 91 8.21 -7.87 3.96
N PRO A 92 8.15 -6.94 4.94
CA PRO A 92 7.09 -5.97 5.06
C PRO A 92 7.33 -4.74 4.16
N VAL A 93 7.51 -4.98 2.86
CA VAL A 93 7.64 -3.93 1.85
C VAL A 93 6.30 -3.22 1.69
N VAL A 94 6.31 -1.90 1.59
CA VAL A 94 5.14 -1.11 1.17
C VAL A 94 5.35 -0.67 -0.27
N LEU A 95 4.34 -0.92 -1.11
CA LEU A 95 4.31 -0.58 -2.53
C LEU A 95 3.13 0.33 -2.82
N GLY A 96 3.38 1.42 -3.56
CA GLY A 96 2.32 2.24 -4.15
C GLY A 96 1.96 1.72 -5.55
N ASP A 97 0.69 1.36 -5.77
CA ASP A 97 0.20 0.98 -7.09
C ASP A 97 -0.79 2.02 -7.63
N ILE A 98 -0.42 2.65 -8.73
CA ILE A 98 -1.26 3.61 -9.42
C ILE A 98 -2.01 2.86 -10.52
N ASN A 99 -3.19 2.34 -10.16
CA ASN A 99 -4.00 1.48 -11.01
C ASN A 99 -4.24 2.05 -12.40
N ARG A 100 -3.86 1.34 -13.44
CA ARG A 100 -4.23 1.69 -14.80
C ARG A 100 -4.53 0.45 -15.65
N ALA A 101 -5.24 0.65 -16.78
CA ALA A 101 -5.61 -0.43 -17.70
C ALA A 101 -4.37 -1.12 -18.30
N MET A 102 -4.44 -2.45 -18.36
CA MET A 102 -3.38 -3.33 -18.87
C MET A 102 -3.35 -3.35 -20.41
N ALA A 103 -2.14 -3.45 -21.00
CA ALA A 103 -1.97 -3.65 -22.43
C ALA A 103 -2.15 -5.14 -22.83
N PRO A 104 -2.52 -5.47 -24.10
CA PRO A 104 -2.90 -4.55 -25.19
C PRO A 104 -4.34 -4.04 -25.08
N GLY A 105 -4.66 -2.97 -25.83
CA GLY A 105 -5.93 -2.27 -25.69
C GLY A 105 -5.94 -1.43 -24.40
N TRP A 106 -4.80 -0.93 -24.00
CA TRP A 106 -4.57 -0.26 -22.72
C TRP A 106 -4.95 1.22 -22.73
N SER A 107 -5.12 1.74 -21.52
CA SER A 107 -5.32 3.16 -21.26
C SER A 107 -4.48 3.57 -20.06
N ILE A 108 -4.11 4.85 -19.99
CA ILE A 108 -3.44 5.41 -18.80
C ILE A 108 -4.41 5.77 -17.67
N TRP A 109 -5.73 5.66 -17.93
CA TRP A 109 -6.78 5.87 -16.94
C TRP A 109 -6.97 4.65 -16.06
N THR A 110 -7.68 4.84 -14.96
CA THR A 110 -7.87 3.84 -13.91
C THR A 110 -8.52 2.55 -14.41
N ASP A 111 -7.98 1.44 -13.95
CA ASP A 111 -8.52 0.10 -14.06
C ASP A 111 -7.83 -0.74 -12.97
N GLN A 112 -8.58 -1.56 -12.24
CA GLN A 112 -8.03 -2.30 -11.08
C GLN A 112 -7.51 -3.71 -11.45
N ASN A 113 -7.44 -4.06 -12.73
CA ASN A 113 -6.98 -5.38 -13.18
C ASN A 113 -5.52 -5.67 -12.81
N ASP A 114 -4.66 -4.66 -12.77
CA ASP A 114 -3.25 -4.81 -12.38
C ASP A 114 -3.11 -5.31 -10.94
N SER A 115 -3.71 -4.62 -9.97
CA SER A 115 -3.68 -5.04 -8.56
C SER A 115 -4.51 -6.29 -8.29
N LEU A 116 -5.68 -6.44 -8.91
CA LEU A 116 -6.50 -7.64 -8.77
C LEU A 116 -5.82 -8.91 -9.31
N SER A 117 -4.96 -8.77 -10.33
CA SER A 117 -4.11 -9.86 -10.81
C SER A 117 -3.10 -10.34 -9.76
N GLN A 118 -2.84 -9.57 -8.72
CA GLN A 118 -1.90 -9.89 -7.66
C GLN A 118 -2.56 -10.45 -6.39
N ARG A 119 -3.87 -10.69 -6.38
CA ARG A 119 -4.63 -11.16 -5.21
C ARG A 119 -4.07 -12.44 -4.56
N ASP A 120 -3.45 -13.31 -5.36
CA ASP A 120 -2.92 -14.60 -4.90
C ASP A 120 -1.44 -14.53 -4.46
N THR A 121 -0.82 -13.35 -4.50
CA THR A 121 0.60 -13.18 -4.16
C THR A 121 0.89 -13.08 -2.66
N GLY A 122 -0.16 -12.98 -1.82
CA GLY A 122 0.00 -12.89 -0.37
C GLY A 122 0.29 -11.48 0.15
N TRP A 123 -0.11 -10.46 -0.59
CA TRP A 123 -0.04 -9.05 -0.21
C TRP A 123 -1.36 -8.54 0.35
N ILE A 124 -1.28 -7.62 1.31
CA ILE A 124 -2.42 -6.83 1.77
C ILE A 124 -2.65 -5.72 0.74
N GLN A 125 -3.90 -5.50 0.33
CA GLN A 125 -4.25 -4.49 -0.66
C GLN A 125 -5.20 -3.46 -0.04
N PHE A 126 -4.78 -2.19 0.00
CA PHE A 126 -5.57 -1.06 0.48
C PHE A 126 -5.97 -0.16 -0.69
N TYR A 127 -7.26 -0.06 -0.98
CA TYR A 127 -7.80 0.76 -2.07
C TYR A 127 -8.27 2.12 -1.53
N CYS A 128 -7.58 3.18 -1.92
CA CYS A 128 -7.84 4.54 -1.43
C CYS A 128 -8.76 5.32 -2.37
N SER A 129 -9.59 6.20 -1.80
CA SER A 129 -10.55 7.03 -2.53
C SER A 129 -10.22 8.52 -2.56
N SER A 130 -9.34 8.99 -1.67
CA SER A 130 -8.91 10.40 -1.58
C SER A 130 -7.40 10.51 -1.37
N ASN A 131 -6.83 11.68 -1.68
CA ASN A 131 -5.39 11.91 -1.46
C ASN A 131 -5.03 11.92 0.03
N GLN A 132 -5.94 12.35 0.91
CA GLN A 132 -5.73 12.25 2.35
C GLN A 132 -5.65 10.80 2.78
N GLU A 133 -6.57 9.96 2.31
CA GLU A 133 -6.55 8.53 2.62
C GLU A 133 -5.28 7.85 2.11
N VAL A 134 -4.77 8.23 0.92
CA VAL A 134 -3.50 7.70 0.39
C VAL A 134 -2.34 7.97 1.35
N LEU A 135 -2.17 9.22 1.82
CA LEU A 135 -1.11 9.59 2.76
C LEU A 135 -1.23 8.80 4.06
N ASP A 136 -2.42 8.81 4.64
CA ASP A 136 -2.70 8.19 5.94
C ASP A 136 -2.52 6.66 5.87
N THR A 137 -2.98 6.05 4.77
CA THR A 137 -2.90 4.59 4.55
C THR A 137 -1.46 4.12 4.36
N VAL A 138 -0.56 4.90 3.75
CA VAL A 138 0.87 4.52 3.69
C VAL A 138 1.45 4.33 5.08
N ILE A 139 1.15 5.24 6.00
CA ILE A 139 1.63 5.18 7.39
C ILE A 139 1.04 3.96 8.12
N GLN A 140 -0.27 3.71 7.94
CA GLN A 140 -0.94 2.53 8.51
C GLN A 140 -0.41 1.24 7.89
N ALA A 141 -0.18 1.20 6.58
CA ALA A 141 0.31 0.03 5.86
C ALA A 141 1.66 -0.44 6.40
N TYR A 142 2.60 0.48 6.68
CA TYR A 142 3.85 0.12 7.36
C TYR A 142 3.60 -0.50 8.72
N LYS A 143 2.74 0.10 9.55
CA LYS A 143 2.43 -0.43 10.88
C LYS A 143 1.85 -1.85 10.83
N VAL A 144 0.90 -2.09 9.94
CA VAL A 144 0.28 -3.41 9.74
C VAL A 144 1.30 -4.42 9.18
N SER A 145 2.03 -4.02 8.14
CA SER A 145 3.04 -4.87 7.49
C SER A 145 4.14 -5.29 8.44
N GLU A 146 4.70 -4.37 9.21
CA GLU A 146 5.80 -4.63 10.13
C GLU A 146 5.38 -5.51 11.32
N LYS A 147 4.14 -5.35 11.80
CA LYS A 147 3.62 -6.17 12.92
C LYS A 147 3.39 -7.63 12.54
N LEU A 148 3.02 -7.91 11.30
CA LEU A 148 2.76 -9.27 10.81
C LEU A 148 3.84 -9.80 9.89
N MET A 149 4.83 -8.99 9.51
CA MET A 149 5.83 -9.32 8.49
C MET A 149 5.16 -9.79 7.18
N ILE A 150 4.19 -8.99 6.69
CA ILE A 150 3.44 -9.22 5.45
C ILE A 150 3.50 -7.94 4.63
N PRO A 151 3.86 -8.00 3.33
CA PRO A 151 3.91 -6.80 2.49
C PRO A 151 2.53 -6.22 2.19
N SER A 152 2.47 -4.91 1.90
CA SER A 152 1.23 -4.20 1.58
C SER A 152 1.34 -3.37 0.31
N MET A 153 0.23 -3.28 -0.44
CA MET A 153 0.03 -2.35 -1.55
C MET A 153 -0.95 -1.26 -1.14
N VAL A 154 -0.56 -0.01 -1.35
CA VAL A 154 -1.44 1.16 -1.26
C VAL A 154 -1.82 1.57 -2.67
N ILE A 155 -3.09 1.45 -2.99
CA ILE A 155 -3.62 1.46 -4.35
C ILE A 155 -4.45 2.73 -4.55
N LEU A 156 -4.17 3.46 -5.64
CA LEU A 156 -4.89 4.67 -5.99
C LEU A 156 -5.20 4.72 -7.47
N ASP A 157 -6.35 5.31 -7.81
CA ASP A 157 -6.86 5.36 -9.17
C ASP A 157 -6.05 6.32 -10.06
N ALA A 158 -5.54 5.79 -11.19
CA ALA A 158 -4.78 6.56 -12.17
C ALA A 158 -5.59 7.74 -12.71
N PHE A 159 -4.97 8.90 -12.78
CA PHE A 159 -5.51 10.20 -13.17
C PHE A 159 -6.69 10.68 -12.32
N ALA A 160 -7.69 9.85 -12.06
CA ALA A 160 -8.85 10.20 -11.25
C ALA A 160 -8.46 10.64 -9.83
N LEU A 161 -7.44 10.02 -9.25
CA LEU A 161 -6.89 10.38 -7.94
C LEU A 161 -5.44 10.86 -8.04
N SER A 162 -4.59 10.15 -8.79
CA SER A 162 -3.15 10.41 -8.84
C SER A 162 -2.76 11.78 -9.38
N HIS A 163 -3.61 12.44 -10.19
CA HIS A 163 -3.39 13.75 -10.80
C HIS A 163 -4.42 14.80 -10.37
N THR A 164 -5.25 14.49 -9.39
CA THR A 164 -6.20 15.45 -8.80
C THR A 164 -5.53 16.23 -7.67
N TYR A 165 -5.71 17.54 -7.68
CA TYR A 165 -5.24 18.42 -6.61
C TYR A 165 -6.32 18.53 -5.54
N GLU A 166 -5.99 18.07 -4.34
CA GLU A 166 -6.82 18.15 -3.14
C GLU A 166 -6.00 18.75 -1.99
N VAL A 167 -6.68 19.36 -1.04
CA VAL A 167 -6.03 19.77 0.20
C VAL A 167 -5.78 18.54 1.04
N VAL A 168 -4.53 18.31 1.43
CA VAL A 168 -4.11 17.21 2.28
C VAL A 168 -3.47 17.77 3.54
N GLU A 169 -3.96 17.34 4.69
CA GLU A 169 -3.36 17.65 5.98
C GLU A 169 -2.16 16.74 6.23
N ILE A 170 -0.97 17.33 6.27
CA ILE A 170 0.27 16.61 6.53
C ILE A 170 0.49 16.61 8.05
N PRO A 171 0.51 15.43 8.71
CA PRO A 171 0.71 15.36 10.16
C PRO A 171 2.14 15.73 10.56
N GLU A 172 2.29 16.24 11.79
CA GLU A 172 3.59 16.47 12.40
C GLU A 172 4.39 15.17 12.52
N GLN A 173 5.68 15.22 12.16
CA GLN A 173 6.55 14.04 12.15
C GLN A 173 6.60 13.31 13.50
N GLU A 174 6.63 14.05 14.61
CA GLU A 174 6.68 13.48 15.96
C GLU A 174 5.45 12.64 16.30
N LYS A 175 4.27 13.02 15.77
CA LYS A 175 3.06 12.23 15.93
C LYS A 175 3.12 10.95 15.11
N VAL A 176 3.68 11.04 13.89
CA VAL A 176 3.86 9.84 13.05
C VAL A 176 4.89 8.91 13.68
N ASP A 177 6.01 9.40 14.20
CA ASP A 177 7.03 8.61 14.91
C ASP A 177 6.44 7.90 16.16
N ALA A 178 5.50 8.55 16.85
CA ALA A 178 4.80 7.94 17.99
C ALA A 178 3.83 6.83 17.57
N TYR A 179 3.15 7.00 16.42
CA TYR A 179 2.26 5.98 15.86
C TYR A 179 3.03 4.82 15.21
N LEU A 180 4.08 5.13 14.47
CA LEU A 180 4.92 4.19 13.72
C LEU A 180 6.38 4.27 14.22
N PRO A 181 6.73 3.54 15.28
CA PRO A 181 8.09 3.55 15.83
C PRO A 181 9.12 2.98 14.84
N PRO A 182 10.43 3.16 15.11
CA PRO A 182 11.48 2.60 14.26
C PRO A 182 11.30 1.10 14.02
N PHE A 183 11.49 0.67 12.78
CA PHE A 183 11.37 -0.73 12.40
C PHE A 183 12.50 -1.55 13.01
N ASN A 184 12.15 -2.63 13.71
CA ASN A 184 13.07 -3.58 14.27
C ASN A 184 12.59 -5.00 13.96
N PRO A 185 12.97 -5.57 12.81
CA PRO A 185 12.51 -6.90 12.40
C PRO A 185 13.04 -7.99 13.33
N PRO A 186 12.27 -9.09 13.53
CA PRO A 186 12.71 -10.21 14.37
C PRO A 186 13.93 -10.94 13.78
N TYR A 187 14.12 -10.88 12.47
CA TYR A 187 15.25 -11.47 11.74
C TYR A 187 15.76 -10.52 10.67
N ARG A 188 17.07 -10.46 10.48
CA ARG A 188 17.71 -9.67 9.42
C ARG A 188 19.00 -10.33 8.96
N LEU A 189 19.46 -9.98 7.75
CA LEU A 189 20.78 -10.38 7.28
C LEU A 189 21.85 -9.60 8.04
N THR A 190 22.61 -10.30 8.87
CA THR A 190 23.75 -9.76 9.60
C THR A 190 24.83 -10.83 9.72
N PRO A 191 26.11 -10.48 9.64
CA PRO A 191 27.20 -11.44 9.83
C PRO A 191 27.23 -12.07 11.22
N ASP A 192 26.77 -11.34 12.25
CA ASP A 192 26.82 -11.78 13.65
C ASP A 192 25.74 -12.83 13.99
N ASP A 193 24.60 -12.79 13.27
CA ASP A 193 23.48 -13.71 13.42
C ASP A 193 22.90 -14.04 12.02
N PRO A 194 23.53 -14.95 11.28
CA PRO A 194 23.17 -15.20 9.89
C PRO A 194 21.86 -15.95 9.76
N HIS A 195 20.94 -15.41 8.96
CA HIS A 195 19.66 -15.99 8.60
C HIS A 195 19.57 -16.22 7.09
N ALA A 196 18.77 -17.20 6.67
CA ALA A 196 18.42 -17.43 5.27
C ALA A 196 16.96 -17.02 5.01
N PHE A 197 16.74 -16.27 3.94
CA PHE A 197 15.42 -15.89 3.46
C PHE A 197 15.12 -16.63 2.16
N GLY A 198 13.89 -17.14 2.00
CA GLY A 198 13.45 -17.76 0.75
C GLY A 198 14.16 -19.08 0.42
N GLY A 199 14.51 -19.89 1.44
CA GLY A 199 15.16 -21.18 1.25
C GLY A 199 14.27 -22.22 0.54
N LEU A 200 14.90 -23.13 -0.23
CA LEU A 200 14.24 -24.30 -0.80
C LEU A 200 13.79 -25.24 0.33
N THR A 201 12.55 -25.70 0.27
CA THR A 201 11.95 -26.57 1.29
C THR A 201 11.42 -27.86 0.71
N ALA A 202 11.38 -28.91 1.52
CA ALA A 202 10.68 -30.15 1.20
C ALA A 202 9.15 -29.97 1.29
N PRO A 203 8.34 -30.84 0.65
CA PRO A 203 6.87 -30.66 0.58
C PRO A 203 6.16 -30.54 1.92
N ASP A 204 6.60 -31.23 2.95
CA ASP A 204 6.07 -31.20 4.32
C ASP A 204 6.29 -29.82 4.97
N HIS A 205 7.50 -29.28 4.86
CA HIS A 205 7.82 -27.93 5.35
C HIS A 205 7.12 -26.83 4.53
N TYR A 206 6.94 -27.03 3.22
CA TYR A 206 6.25 -26.05 2.38
C TYR A 206 4.81 -25.81 2.85
N LEU A 207 4.06 -26.89 3.14
CA LEU A 207 2.70 -26.76 3.66
C LEU A 207 2.65 -25.97 4.98
N GLU A 208 3.59 -26.25 5.88
CA GLU A 208 3.66 -25.54 7.18
C GLU A 208 3.94 -24.05 7.00
N LEU A 209 4.86 -23.66 6.12
CA LEU A 209 5.18 -22.25 5.84
C LEU A 209 3.97 -21.50 5.26
N ARG A 210 3.27 -22.12 4.29
CA ARG A 210 2.06 -21.54 3.71
C ARG A 210 0.93 -21.41 4.73
N TYR A 211 0.76 -22.41 5.61
CA TYR A 211 -0.21 -22.37 6.69
C TYR A 211 0.08 -21.25 7.69
N LYS A 212 1.34 -21.05 8.10
CA LYS A 212 1.74 -19.94 8.98
C LYS A 212 1.45 -18.58 8.35
N LEU A 213 1.77 -18.40 7.06
CA LEU A 213 1.45 -17.17 6.35
C LEU A 213 -0.08 -16.91 6.32
N GLN A 214 -0.88 -17.96 6.02
CA GLN A 214 -2.34 -17.86 6.03
C GLN A 214 -2.87 -17.49 7.42
N LYS A 215 -2.34 -18.09 8.48
CA LYS A 215 -2.75 -17.77 9.87
C LYS A 215 -2.41 -16.32 10.27
N ASP A 216 -1.34 -15.76 9.76
CA ASP A 216 -1.03 -14.35 9.99
C ASP A 216 -1.89 -13.45 9.10
N MET A 217 -2.19 -13.85 7.87
CA MET A 217 -3.13 -13.11 6.99
C MET A 217 -4.53 -13.03 7.60
N GLU A 218 -5.01 -14.08 8.28
CA GLU A 218 -6.29 -14.08 9.00
C GLU A 218 -6.36 -13.05 10.15
N LYS A 219 -5.22 -12.55 10.64
CA LYS A 219 -5.15 -11.51 11.68
C LYS A 219 -5.24 -10.10 11.11
N VAL A 220 -5.00 -9.94 9.79
CA VAL A 220 -4.94 -8.63 9.14
C VAL A 220 -6.21 -7.81 9.37
N PRO A 221 -7.43 -8.36 9.17
CA PRO A 221 -8.66 -7.60 9.37
C PRO A 221 -8.76 -6.95 10.76
N ALA A 222 -8.52 -7.73 11.81
CA ALA A 222 -8.59 -7.21 13.19
C ALA A 222 -7.48 -6.18 13.47
N LEU A 223 -6.29 -6.37 12.90
CA LEU A 223 -5.17 -5.45 13.06
C LEU A 223 -5.40 -4.13 12.32
N VAL A 224 -6.02 -4.15 11.14
CA VAL A 224 -6.40 -2.93 10.41
C VAL A 224 -7.37 -2.11 11.23
N GLU A 225 -8.38 -2.75 11.84
CA GLU A 225 -9.33 -2.07 12.74
C GLU A 225 -8.62 -1.47 13.99
N GLU A 226 -7.75 -2.23 14.64
CA GLU A 226 -6.98 -1.78 15.80
C GLU A 226 -6.12 -0.55 15.46
N THR A 227 -5.33 -0.65 14.40
CA THR A 227 -4.43 0.42 13.97
C THR A 227 -5.19 1.63 13.42
N GLY A 228 -6.33 1.42 12.76
CA GLY A 228 -7.21 2.49 12.29
C GLY A 228 -7.83 3.29 13.43
N ARG A 229 -8.28 2.62 14.51
CA ARG A 229 -8.76 3.31 15.72
C ARG A 229 -7.66 4.05 16.47
N GLU A 230 -6.46 3.50 16.48
CA GLU A 230 -5.29 4.20 17.05
C GLU A 230 -4.95 5.45 16.20
N TYR A 231 -5.00 5.33 14.86
CA TYR A 231 -4.81 6.46 13.95
C TYR A 231 -5.87 7.56 14.21
N GLU A 232 -7.14 7.17 14.33
CA GLU A 232 -8.25 8.09 14.62
C GLU A 232 -8.02 8.89 15.92
N LYS A 233 -7.57 8.24 16.99
CA LYS A 233 -7.28 8.90 18.27
C LYS A 233 -6.15 9.92 18.17
N MET A 234 -5.17 9.68 17.31
CA MET A 234 -3.99 10.53 17.16
C MET A 234 -4.17 11.64 16.12
N PHE A 235 -4.88 11.35 15.04
CA PHE A 235 -4.97 12.22 13.85
C PHE A 235 -6.41 12.63 13.51
N GLY A 236 -7.40 12.11 14.19
CA GLY A 236 -8.81 12.48 14.00
C GLY A 236 -9.47 11.83 12.76
N ARG A 237 -8.81 10.90 12.08
CA ARG A 237 -9.31 10.21 10.87
C ARG A 237 -9.23 8.70 11.06
N TYR A 238 -10.35 8.03 10.85
CA TYR A 238 -10.44 6.56 10.96
C TYR A 238 -10.08 5.88 9.65
N LEU A 239 -9.28 4.81 9.75
CA LEU A 239 -8.82 3.99 8.63
C LEU A 239 -9.20 2.53 8.88
N GLY A 240 -10.39 2.13 8.48
CA GLY A 240 -10.93 0.77 8.66
C GLY A 240 -10.84 -0.09 7.42
N GLN A 241 -11.42 -1.30 7.52
CA GLN A 241 -11.49 -2.24 6.39
C GLN A 241 -12.48 -1.80 5.33
N VAL A 242 -13.58 -1.21 5.76
CA VAL A 242 -14.67 -0.75 4.90
C VAL A 242 -15.16 0.62 5.37
N ASP A 243 -15.68 1.36 4.43
CA ASP A 243 -16.30 2.65 4.63
C ASP A 243 -17.80 2.50 4.35
N ASP A 244 -18.60 2.58 5.40
CA ASP A 244 -20.05 2.44 5.37
C ASP A 244 -20.72 3.82 5.33
N TYR A 245 -21.31 4.15 4.19
CA TYR A 245 -22.04 5.39 4.00
C TYR A 245 -23.54 5.14 3.86
N LEU A 246 -24.30 5.44 4.92
CA LEU A 246 -25.76 5.37 4.97
C LEU A 246 -26.34 3.98 4.61
N CYS A 247 -25.63 2.88 4.94
CA CYS A 247 -26.12 1.52 4.66
C CYS A 247 -27.21 1.06 5.65
N ASP A 248 -27.25 1.62 6.84
CA ASP A 248 -28.28 1.27 7.81
C ASP A 248 -29.70 1.56 7.29
N GLY A 249 -30.52 0.51 7.22
CA GLY A 249 -31.87 0.58 6.68
C GLY A 249 -31.98 0.89 5.20
N ALA A 250 -30.86 0.77 4.46
CA ALA A 250 -30.86 0.93 3.01
C ALA A 250 -31.57 -0.25 2.32
N GLU A 251 -32.33 0.06 1.26
CA GLU A 251 -32.98 -0.92 0.39
C GLU A 251 -32.14 -1.19 -0.88
N LEU A 252 -31.22 -0.25 -1.20
CA LEU A 252 -30.26 -0.34 -2.29
C LEU A 252 -28.88 0.01 -1.75
N VAL A 253 -27.90 -0.89 -1.89
CA VAL A 253 -26.51 -0.62 -1.48
C VAL A 253 -25.60 -0.76 -2.69
N PHE A 254 -24.88 0.32 -3.00
CA PHE A 254 -23.75 0.26 -3.93
C PHE A 254 -22.56 -0.38 -3.22
N VAL A 255 -21.87 -1.28 -3.88
CA VAL A 255 -20.58 -1.81 -3.43
C VAL A 255 -19.49 -1.29 -4.38
N THR A 256 -18.56 -0.49 -3.86
CA THR A 256 -17.61 0.27 -4.67
C THR A 256 -16.18 0.09 -4.17
N SER A 257 -15.21 0.48 -5.00
CA SER A 257 -13.78 0.49 -4.66
C SER A 257 -13.13 1.75 -5.23
N GLY A 258 -12.08 2.25 -4.57
CA GLY A 258 -11.34 3.44 -5.01
C GLY A 258 -12.19 4.71 -5.06
N THR A 259 -11.92 5.59 -5.99
CA THR A 259 -12.60 6.91 -6.15
C THR A 259 -14.08 6.79 -6.50
N ALA A 260 -14.51 5.66 -7.07
CA ALA A 260 -15.93 5.40 -7.34
C ALA A 260 -16.79 5.47 -6.05
N GLY A 261 -16.19 5.17 -4.89
CA GLY A 261 -16.88 5.28 -3.60
C GLY A 261 -17.29 6.70 -3.26
N LEU A 262 -16.45 7.71 -3.51
CA LEU A 262 -16.79 9.12 -3.27
C LEU A 262 -17.86 9.62 -4.25
N THR A 263 -17.78 9.22 -5.50
CA THR A 263 -18.82 9.53 -6.50
C THR A 263 -20.16 8.90 -6.12
N ALA A 264 -20.14 7.65 -5.65
CA ALA A 264 -21.34 6.95 -5.21
C ALA A 264 -22.03 7.63 -4.01
N ARG A 265 -21.27 8.27 -3.09
CA ARG A 265 -21.87 9.03 -1.98
C ARG A 265 -22.76 10.19 -2.48
N VAL A 266 -22.30 10.93 -3.50
CA VAL A 266 -23.09 12.00 -4.11
C VAL A 266 -24.40 11.46 -4.68
N VAL A 267 -24.32 10.32 -5.40
CA VAL A 267 -25.50 9.65 -5.96
C VAL A 267 -26.44 9.14 -4.85
N VAL A 268 -25.89 8.60 -3.76
CA VAL A 268 -26.69 8.18 -2.58
C VAL A 268 -27.45 9.35 -1.98
N ASP A 269 -26.83 10.52 -1.83
CA ASP A 269 -27.48 11.71 -1.30
C ASP A 269 -28.62 12.19 -2.21
N GLU A 270 -28.40 12.18 -3.53
CA GLU A 270 -29.43 12.53 -4.52
C GLU A 270 -30.61 11.55 -4.50
N LEU A 271 -30.35 10.25 -4.41
CA LEU A 271 -31.40 9.22 -4.31
C LEU A 271 -32.20 9.34 -3.01
N ARG A 272 -31.54 9.60 -1.89
CA ARG A 272 -32.19 9.83 -0.59
C ARG A 272 -33.04 11.08 -0.59
N ALA A 273 -32.62 12.14 -1.27
CA ALA A 273 -33.46 13.34 -1.46
C ALA A 273 -34.74 13.05 -2.26
N GLN A 274 -34.75 11.99 -3.09
CA GLN A 274 -35.92 11.49 -3.82
C GLN A 274 -36.72 10.44 -3.04
N GLY A 275 -36.36 10.15 -1.79
CA GLY A 275 -37.06 9.18 -0.92
C GLY A 275 -36.60 7.72 -1.11
N ILE A 276 -35.54 7.48 -1.90
CA ILE A 276 -34.97 6.14 -2.12
C ILE A 276 -33.92 5.88 -1.04
N LYS A 277 -34.08 4.80 -0.26
CA LYS A 277 -33.16 4.43 0.81
C LYS A 277 -31.91 3.75 0.21
N ALA A 278 -31.00 4.55 -0.32
CA ALA A 278 -29.73 4.09 -0.85
C ALA A 278 -28.60 4.21 0.18
N GLY A 279 -27.55 3.38 0.04
CA GLY A 279 -26.31 3.42 0.80
C GLY A 279 -25.12 3.03 -0.09
N ASN A 280 -23.89 3.25 0.38
CA ASN A 280 -22.67 2.84 -0.29
C ASN A 280 -21.74 2.14 0.70
N LEU A 281 -21.28 0.94 0.35
CA LEU A 281 -20.24 0.21 1.05
C LEU A 281 -18.98 0.22 0.18
N ARG A 282 -17.89 0.80 0.65
CA ARG A 282 -16.61 0.89 -0.05
C ARG A 282 -15.54 0.10 0.69
#